data_a1ba8fd1100474aa57f9ad9e501aefe4
#
_entry.id   a1ba8fd1100474aa57f9ad9e501aefe4
#
_cell.length_a   1.000
_cell.length_b   1.000
_cell.length_c   1.000
_cell.angle_alpha   90.00
_cell.angle_beta   90.00
_cell.angle_gamma   90.00
#
_symmetry.space_group_name_H-M   'P 1'
#
loop_
_entity.id
_entity.type
_entity.pdbx_description
1 polymer ?
#
loop_
_entity_poly.entity_id
_entity_poly.type
_entity_poly.pdbx_seq_one_letter_code
_entity_poly.pdbx_strand_id
1 'polypeptide(L)'
;MRRIVLLSLLLSLIPLQTEAATKDDALTVLNTLAVKGRAAKTGYTREQFPHWSDLNRNGCDTRNEILNRDLTKVVFKAGTRDCKVIFGSLIDPYSGNVITFSSTKSTIDIDHVVALSNAWQTGAFQLTLTQRTNFANDPLNLLAVDYKLNRQKGDGDAATWLPPYKSYRCAYVARQVSVKAKYKLWVTAPEKTAINKLLESCIKA
;
A
#
# COMPACT_ATOMS: atom_id res chain seq x y z
N MET A 1 -25.57 -0.58 56.21
CA MET A 1 -25.29 0.21 55.04
C MET A 1 -24.24 -0.55 54.21
N ARG A 2 -24.64 -1.24 53.14
CA ARG A 2 -23.73 -1.96 52.26
C ARG A 2 -23.32 -1.03 51.11
N ARG A 3 -22.03 -0.72 51.00
CA ARG A 3 -21.48 0.06 49.88
C ARG A 3 -21.24 -0.89 48.70
N ILE A 4 -21.97 -0.67 47.60
CA ILE A 4 -21.77 -1.34 46.34
C ILE A 4 -20.64 -0.58 45.62
N VAL A 5 -19.50 -1.24 45.40
CA VAL A 5 -18.42 -0.72 44.56
C VAL A 5 -18.69 -1.17 43.12
N LEU A 6 -19.09 -0.25 42.28
CA LEU A 6 -19.21 -0.46 40.84
C LEU A 6 -17.81 -0.44 40.23
N LEU A 7 -17.33 -1.60 39.81
CA LEU A 7 -16.09 -1.75 39.06
C LEU A 7 -16.37 -1.46 37.57
N SER A 8 -16.04 -0.26 37.10
CA SER A 8 -16.16 0.11 35.69
C SER A 8 -15.05 -0.56 34.91
N LEU A 9 -15.43 -1.56 34.10
CA LEU A 9 -14.56 -2.22 33.14
C LEU A 9 -14.33 -1.27 31.96
N LEU A 10 -13.19 -0.57 31.91
CA LEU A 10 -12.74 0.20 30.75
C LEU A 10 -12.28 -0.77 29.67
N LEU A 11 -13.16 -1.02 28.71
CA LEU A 11 -12.82 -1.76 27.48
C LEU A 11 -11.97 -0.82 26.60
N SER A 12 -10.65 -0.96 26.67
CA SER A 12 -9.74 -0.27 25.74
C SER A 12 -9.92 -0.84 24.33
N LEU A 13 -10.58 -0.09 23.46
CA LEU A 13 -10.60 -0.33 22.01
C LEU A 13 -9.18 -0.10 21.49
N ILE A 14 -8.41 -1.16 21.35
CA ILE A 14 -7.13 -1.13 20.61
C ILE A 14 -7.51 -0.94 19.14
N PRO A 15 -7.07 0.14 18.44
CA PRO A 15 -7.29 0.27 17.02
C PRO A 15 -6.57 -0.89 16.31
N LEU A 16 -7.29 -1.64 15.51
CA LEU A 16 -6.76 -2.69 14.67
C LEU A 16 -5.95 -2.02 13.54
N GLN A 17 -4.70 -1.66 13.86
CA GLN A 17 -3.75 -1.26 12.82
C GLN A 17 -3.46 -2.51 12.01
N THR A 18 -3.78 -2.50 10.73
CA THR A 18 -3.34 -3.51 9.76
C THR A 18 -1.85 -3.28 9.52
N GLU A 19 -1.01 -3.70 10.46
CA GLU A 19 0.44 -3.73 10.25
C GLU A 19 0.75 -4.66 9.07
N ALA A 20 1.68 -4.22 8.22
CA ALA A 20 2.26 -5.12 7.25
C ALA A 20 2.88 -6.29 8.01
N ALA A 21 2.61 -7.53 7.54
CA ALA A 21 3.10 -8.75 8.18
C ALA A 21 4.60 -8.63 8.51
N THR A 22 5.00 -9.20 9.64
CA THR A 22 6.42 -9.34 9.97
C THR A 22 7.14 -10.12 8.87
N LYS A 23 8.46 -10.09 8.83
CA LYS A 23 9.25 -10.77 7.77
C LYS A 23 8.97 -12.28 7.73
N ASP A 24 8.86 -12.92 8.90
CA ASP A 24 8.57 -14.35 9.03
C ASP A 24 7.13 -14.67 8.60
N ASP A 25 6.18 -13.84 8.99
CA ASP A 25 4.79 -13.95 8.57
C ASP A 25 4.67 -13.80 7.05
N ALA A 26 5.42 -12.84 6.46
CA ALA A 26 5.39 -12.61 5.01
C ALA A 26 5.89 -13.83 4.23
N LEU A 27 6.92 -14.54 4.70
CA LEU A 27 7.41 -15.76 4.06
C LEU A 27 6.39 -16.89 4.15
N THR A 28 5.77 -17.07 5.31
CA THR A 28 4.69 -18.03 5.52
C THR A 28 3.52 -17.73 4.58
N VAL A 29 3.06 -16.47 4.52
CA VAL A 29 1.98 -16.05 3.64
C VAL A 29 2.35 -16.22 2.16
N LEU A 30 3.58 -15.87 1.75
CA LEU A 30 4.05 -16.07 0.38
C LEU A 30 3.90 -17.53 -0.08
N ASN A 31 4.14 -18.49 0.82
CA ASN A 31 4.03 -19.92 0.52
C ASN A 31 2.58 -20.38 0.31
N THR A 32 1.60 -19.64 0.80
CA THR A 32 0.16 -19.90 0.55
C THR A 32 -0.33 -19.34 -0.78
N LEU A 33 0.41 -18.38 -1.38
CA LEU A 33 -0.03 -17.76 -2.63
C LEU A 33 0.07 -18.74 -3.81
N ALA A 34 -0.96 -18.77 -4.63
CA ALA A 34 -0.94 -19.54 -5.88
C ALA A 34 0.19 -19.02 -6.80
N VAL A 35 0.85 -19.94 -7.51
CA VAL A 35 1.86 -19.61 -8.52
C VAL A 35 1.28 -19.88 -9.89
N LYS A 36 1.15 -18.83 -10.72
CA LYS A 36 0.60 -18.92 -12.08
C LYS A 36 1.33 -17.94 -13.01
N GLY A 37 1.28 -18.18 -14.32
CA GLY A 37 1.72 -17.21 -15.30
C GLY A 37 0.88 -15.92 -15.28
N ARG A 38 1.39 -14.83 -15.83
CA ARG A 38 0.59 -13.62 -16.02
C ARG A 38 -0.55 -13.89 -16.99
N ALA A 39 -1.76 -13.47 -16.61
CA ALA A 39 -2.89 -13.42 -17.53
C ALA A 39 -2.69 -12.33 -18.59
N ALA A 40 -3.42 -12.44 -19.71
CA ALA A 40 -3.43 -11.42 -20.73
C ALA A 40 -3.85 -10.05 -20.15
N LYS A 41 -3.27 -8.98 -20.66
CA LYS A 41 -3.64 -7.60 -20.32
C LYS A 41 -4.91 -7.13 -21.04
N THR A 42 -5.50 -7.97 -21.86
CA THR A 42 -6.73 -7.68 -22.62
C THR A 42 -7.84 -7.22 -21.68
N GLY A 43 -8.53 -6.15 -22.04
CA GLY A 43 -9.60 -5.55 -21.23
C GLY A 43 -9.13 -4.72 -20.04
N TYR A 44 -7.83 -4.65 -19.75
CA TYR A 44 -7.33 -3.76 -18.73
C TYR A 44 -7.41 -2.31 -19.18
N THR A 45 -8.04 -1.50 -18.38
CA THR A 45 -7.89 -0.04 -18.39
C THR A 45 -7.78 0.45 -16.94
N ARG A 46 -7.23 1.65 -16.73
CA ARG A 46 -7.08 2.20 -15.39
C ARG A 46 -8.43 2.47 -14.73
N GLU A 47 -9.44 2.78 -15.51
CA GLU A 47 -10.83 3.07 -15.08
C GLU A 47 -11.52 1.83 -14.50
N GLN A 48 -11.01 0.63 -14.81
CA GLN A 48 -11.46 -0.61 -14.15
C GLN A 48 -11.17 -0.64 -12.64
N PHE A 49 -10.33 0.28 -12.16
CA PHE A 49 -9.95 0.45 -10.77
C PHE A 49 -10.26 1.89 -10.32
N PRO A 50 -11.52 2.22 -10.00
CA PRO A 50 -11.84 3.55 -9.48
C PRO A 50 -11.02 3.84 -8.22
N HIS A 51 -10.16 4.84 -8.32
CA HIS A 51 -9.23 5.22 -7.25
C HIS A 51 -9.49 6.66 -6.81
N TRP A 52 -8.93 7.04 -5.67
CA TRP A 52 -9.12 8.32 -4.99
C TRP A 52 -10.58 8.54 -4.53
N SER A 53 -11.27 7.44 -4.22
CA SER A 53 -12.63 7.48 -3.69
C SER A 53 -12.61 7.80 -2.19
N ASP A 54 -13.62 8.49 -1.70
CA ASP A 54 -13.90 8.63 -0.27
C ASP A 54 -14.72 7.41 0.19
N LEU A 55 -14.04 6.30 0.53
CA LEU A 55 -14.73 5.05 0.88
C LEU A 55 -15.29 5.06 2.30
N ASN A 56 -14.69 5.80 3.22
CA ASN A 56 -15.12 5.91 4.61
C ASN A 56 -16.11 7.06 4.84
N ARG A 57 -16.38 7.86 3.80
CA ARG A 57 -17.33 9.00 3.80
C ARG A 57 -16.98 10.08 4.82
N ASN A 58 -15.70 10.31 5.07
CA ASN A 58 -15.24 11.36 5.96
C ASN A 58 -15.09 12.73 5.26
N GLY A 59 -15.30 12.78 3.94
CA GLY A 59 -15.19 13.97 3.10
C GLY A 59 -13.80 14.17 2.48
N CYS A 60 -12.84 13.27 2.77
CA CYS A 60 -11.50 13.29 2.20
C CYS A 60 -11.35 12.17 1.16
N ASP A 61 -10.73 12.47 0.03
CA ASP A 61 -10.37 11.42 -0.92
C ASP A 61 -9.17 10.60 -0.42
N THR A 62 -9.10 9.34 -0.85
CA THR A 62 -8.03 8.41 -0.42
C THR A 62 -6.62 8.96 -0.72
N ARG A 63 -6.41 9.70 -1.83
CA ARG A 63 -5.10 10.29 -2.13
C ARG A 63 -4.65 11.26 -1.02
N ASN A 64 -5.53 12.13 -0.57
CA ASN A 64 -5.23 13.10 0.49
C ASN A 64 -5.08 12.40 1.86
N GLU A 65 -5.81 11.34 2.13
CA GLU A 65 -5.62 10.53 3.35
C GLU A 65 -4.22 9.90 3.38
N ILE A 66 -3.74 9.34 2.26
CA ILE A 66 -2.39 8.79 2.18
C ILE A 66 -1.32 9.87 2.30
N LEU A 67 -1.51 11.04 1.67
CA LEU A 67 -0.60 12.17 1.86
C LEU A 67 -0.54 12.59 3.34
N ASN A 68 -1.69 12.70 4.01
CA ASN A 68 -1.73 13.04 5.44
C ASN A 68 -1.08 11.96 6.33
N ARG A 69 -1.21 10.68 5.98
CA ARG A 69 -0.59 9.56 6.72
C ARG A 69 0.92 9.56 6.59
N ASP A 70 1.45 9.80 5.38
CA ASP A 70 2.84 9.52 5.04
C ASP A 70 3.74 10.77 5.14
N LEU A 71 3.18 11.98 5.07
CA LEU A 71 3.94 13.21 5.19
C LEU A 71 4.02 13.70 6.65
N THR A 72 5.09 14.39 6.94
CA THR A 72 5.26 15.22 8.14
C THR A 72 5.08 16.68 7.80
N LYS A 73 4.87 17.55 8.81
CA LYS A 73 4.68 19.01 8.63
C LYS A 73 3.59 19.33 7.61
N VAL A 74 2.48 18.58 7.68
CA VAL A 74 1.37 18.70 6.76
C VAL A 74 0.69 20.05 6.90
N VAL A 75 0.40 20.69 5.76
CA VAL A 75 -0.42 21.91 5.67
C VAL A 75 -1.63 21.60 4.80
N PHE A 76 -2.80 21.91 5.30
CA PHE A 76 -4.05 21.74 4.59
C PHE A 76 -4.53 23.03 3.95
N LYS A 77 -5.25 22.92 2.86
CA LYS A 77 -5.93 24.05 2.23
C LYS A 77 -7.06 24.55 3.14
N ALA A 78 -7.05 25.85 3.45
CA ALA A 78 -8.12 26.46 4.24
C ALA A 78 -9.51 26.20 3.63
N GLY A 79 -10.50 25.97 4.49
CA GLY A 79 -11.90 25.71 4.08
C GLY A 79 -12.18 24.29 3.56
N THR A 80 -11.22 23.35 3.66
CA THR A 80 -11.40 21.97 3.21
C THR A 80 -11.58 20.97 4.35
N ARG A 81 -11.82 21.44 5.58
CA ARG A 81 -11.94 20.61 6.78
C ARG A 81 -10.77 19.63 6.94
N ASP A 82 -9.55 20.12 6.71
CA ASP A 82 -8.28 19.38 6.78
C ASP A 82 -8.24 18.14 5.86
N CYS A 83 -8.98 18.16 4.76
CA CYS A 83 -8.97 17.07 3.78
C CYS A 83 -7.97 17.29 2.64
N LYS A 84 -7.70 18.53 2.23
CA LYS A 84 -6.82 18.77 1.08
C LYS A 84 -5.41 19.16 1.51
N VAL A 85 -4.48 18.24 1.40
CA VAL A 85 -3.06 18.49 1.66
C VAL A 85 -2.45 19.34 0.54
N ILE A 86 -1.81 20.46 0.92
CA ILE A 86 -1.15 21.38 -0.02
C ILE A 86 0.36 21.44 0.14
N PHE A 87 0.88 21.05 1.30
CA PHE A 87 2.30 21.04 1.59
C PHE A 87 2.63 19.96 2.63
N GLY A 88 3.88 19.49 2.62
CA GLY A 88 4.42 18.57 3.61
C GLY A 88 5.81 18.09 3.25
N SER A 89 6.38 17.22 4.09
CA SER A 89 7.69 16.61 3.89
C SER A 89 7.59 15.10 4.00
N LEU A 90 8.15 14.37 3.05
CA LEU A 90 8.20 12.91 2.99
C LEU A 90 9.64 12.43 3.18
N ILE A 91 9.85 11.47 4.06
CA ILE A 91 11.02 10.59 3.95
C ILE A 91 10.63 9.49 2.98
N ASP A 92 11.07 9.63 1.73
CA ASP A 92 10.66 8.72 0.67
C ASP A 92 11.16 7.29 0.90
N PRO A 93 10.27 6.31 1.01
CA PRO A 93 10.69 4.93 1.26
C PRO A 93 11.43 4.29 0.07
N TYR A 94 11.26 4.82 -1.15
CA TYR A 94 11.91 4.24 -2.31
C TYR A 94 13.35 4.71 -2.50
N SER A 95 13.67 5.96 -2.16
CA SER A 95 15.01 6.54 -2.28
C SER A 95 15.74 6.70 -0.95
N GLY A 96 15.02 6.77 0.18
CA GLY A 96 15.55 7.16 1.48
C GLY A 96 15.73 8.68 1.64
N ASN A 97 15.43 9.47 0.62
CA ASN A 97 15.64 10.92 0.62
C ASN A 97 14.45 11.67 1.22
N VAL A 98 14.72 12.88 1.71
CA VAL A 98 13.66 13.81 2.11
C VAL A 98 13.17 14.56 0.87
N ILE A 99 11.86 14.53 0.63
CA ILE A 99 11.20 15.21 -0.49
C ILE A 99 10.16 16.19 0.06
N THR A 100 10.22 17.43 -0.43
CA THR A 100 9.16 18.41 -0.15
C THR A 100 8.00 18.22 -1.12
N PHE A 101 6.81 18.04 -0.57
CA PHE A 101 5.56 18.02 -1.32
C PHE A 101 4.98 19.43 -1.40
N SER A 102 4.54 19.81 -2.59
CA SER A 102 3.66 20.97 -2.82
C SER A 102 2.59 20.59 -3.83
N SER A 103 1.34 20.98 -3.57
CA SER A 103 0.22 20.72 -4.49
C SER A 103 0.34 21.41 -5.84
N THR A 104 1.22 22.44 -5.94
CA THR A 104 1.50 23.18 -7.18
C THR A 104 2.62 22.55 -8.00
N LYS A 105 3.46 21.69 -7.40
CA LYS A 105 4.58 21.02 -8.05
C LYS A 105 4.63 19.57 -7.60
N SER A 106 4.18 18.67 -8.46
CA SER A 106 4.15 17.23 -8.13
C SER A 106 5.56 16.64 -8.12
N THR A 107 6.07 16.38 -6.91
CA THR A 107 7.32 15.64 -6.67
C THR A 107 7.06 14.28 -6.05
N ILE A 108 5.81 14.02 -5.64
CA ILE A 108 5.35 12.82 -4.96
C ILE A 108 4.12 12.29 -5.69
N ASP A 109 4.14 10.98 -5.98
CA ASP A 109 2.97 10.22 -6.39
C ASP A 109 2.44 9.38 -5.23
N ILE A 110 1.18 8.94 -5.30
CA ILE A 110 0.69 7.82 -4.51
C ILE A 110 0.78 6.57 -5.38
N ASP A 111 1.70 5.69 -4.99
CA ASP A 111 1.90 4.41 -5.67
C ASP A 111 0.92 3.34 -5.17
N HIS A 112 0.48 2.48 -6.07
CA HIS A 112 -0.07 1.19 -5.75
C HIS A 112 1.10 0.19 -5.67
N VAL A 113 1.47 -0.24 -4.45
CA VAL A 113 2.64 -1.13 -4.21
C VAL A 113 2.54 -2.42 -5.03
N VAL A 114 1.34 -2.97 -5.17
CA VAL A 114 0.97 -3.90 -6.25
C VAL A 114 0.25 -3.08 -7.31
N ALA A 115 0.94 -2.79 -8.42
CA ALA A 115 0.42 -1.92 -9.47
C ALA A 115 -0.89 -2.45 -10.07
N LEU A 116 -1.83 -1.56 -10.46
CA LEU A 116 -3.15 -1.94 -10.96
C LEU A 116 -3.08 -2.89 -12.16
N SER A 117 -2.15 -2.63 -13.09
CA SER A 117 -1.93 -3.50 -14.25
C SER A 117 -1.32 -4.85 -13.87
N ASN A 118 -0.42 -4.90 -12.89
CA ASN A 118 0.11 -6.15 -12.34
C ASN A 118 -1.01 -6.94 -11.65
N ALA A 119 -1.81 -6.28 -10.81
CA ALA A 119 -2.96 -6.90 -10.15
C ALA A 119 -3.94 -7.51 -11.16
N TRP A 120 -4.27 -6.78 -12.24
CA TRP A 120 -5.11 -7.32 -13.32
C TRP A 120 -4.54 -8.63 -13.84
N GLN A 121 -3.28 -8.65 -14.23
CA GLN A 121 -2.60 -9.80 -14.80
C GLN A 121 -2.34 -10.93 -13.79
N THR A 122 -2.54 -10.67 -12.50
CA THR A 122 -2.35 -11.66 -11.43
C THR A 122 -3.63 -11.98 -10.67
N GLY A 123 -4.81 -11.74 -11.29
CA GLY A 123 -6.09 -12.23 -10.77
C GLY A 123 -7.18 -11.17 -10.60
N ALA A 124 -6.83 -9.88 -10.56
CA ALA A 124 -7.83 -8.85 -10.29
C ALA A 124 -8.85 -8.66 -11.43
N PHE A 125 -8.62 -9.19 -12.62
CA PHE A 125 -9.63 -9.25 -13.67
C PHE A 125 -10.87 -10.07 -13.29
N GLN A 126 -10.73 -10.99 -12.32
CA GLN A 126 -11.81 -11.82 -11.78
C GLN A 126 -12.58 -11.12 -10.64
N LEU A 127 -12.07 -10.04 -10.11
CA LEU A 127 -12.71 -9.30 -9.04
C LEU A 127 -13.90 -8.49 -9.56
N THR A 128 -14.91 -8.32 -8.73
CA THR A 128 -16.00 -7.37 -9.01
C THR A 128 -15.49 -5.94 -9.06
N LEU A 129 -16.25 -5.03 -9.63
CA LEU A 129 -15.90 -3.60 -9.63
C LEU A 129 -15.69 -3.06 -8.20
N THR A 130 -16.57 -3.42 -7.27
CA THR A 130 -16.44 -3.03 -5.86
C THR A 130 -15.12 -3.54 -5.25
N GLN A 131 -14.74 -4.78 -5.51
CA GLN A 131 -13.48 -5.32 -5.01
C GLN A 131 -12.27 -4.62 -5.63
N ARG A 132 -12.31 -4.28 -6.94
CA ARG A 132 -11.25 -3.50 -7.59
C ARG A 132 -11.19 -2.06 -7.05
N THR A 133 -12.34 -1.45 -6.76
CA THR A 133 -12.40 -0.14 -6.09
C THR A 133 -11.75 -0.20 -4.71
N ASN A 134 -12.09 -1.22 -3.91
CA ASN A 134 -11.47 -1.42 -2.59
C ASN A 134 -9.95 -1.64 -2.70
N PHE A 135 -9.50 -2.44 -3.66
CA PHE A 135 -8.07 -2.67 -3.92
C PHE A 135 -7.32 -1.37 -4.27
N ALA A 136 -7.93 -0.53 -5.11
CA ALA A 136 -7.33 0.71 -5.60
C ALA A 136 -7.28 1.82 -4.53
N ASN A 137 -8.09 1.71 -3.49
CA ASN A 137 -8.15 2.67 -2.38
C ASN A 137 -7.69 2.07 -1.04
N ASP A 138 -7.12 0.86 -1.04
CA ASP A 138 -6.65 0.23 0.18
C ASP A 138 -5.39 0.91 0.71
N PRO A 139 -5.40 1.47 1.94
CA PRO A 139 -4.20 2.04 2.55
C PRO A 139 -3.02 1.06 2.63
N LEU A 140 -3.28 -0.26 2.69
CA LEU A 140 -2.24 -1.29 2.63
C LEU A 140 -1.53 -1.30 1.27
N ASN A 141 -2.23 -1.02 0.17
CA ASN A 141 -1.66 -1.00 -1.18
C ASN A 141 -1.13 0.38 -1.60
N LEU A 142 -1.38 1.44 -0.82
CA LEU A 142 -1.08 2.81 -1.20
C LEU A 142 0.08 3.39 -0.40
N LEU A 143 1.00 4.09 -1.06
CA LEU A 143 2.20 4.67 -0.46
C LEU A 143 2.59 5.97 -1.17
N ALA A 144 2.87 7.03 -0.40
CA ALA A 144 3.46 8.25 -0.95
C ALA A 144 4.94 8.01 -1.25
N VAL A 145 5.38 8.31 -2.48
CA VAL A 145 6.73 8.00 -2.96
C VAL A 145 7.24 9.06 -3.96
N ASP A 146 8.53 9.03 -4.23
CA ASP A 146 9.14 9.81 -5.33
C ASP A 146 8.45 9.49 -6.67
N TYR A 147 7.99 10.54 -7.36
CA TYR A 147 7.24 10.37 -8.61
C TYR A 147 8.07 9.74 -9.74
N LYS A 148 9.42 9.99 -9.78
CA LYS A 148 10.28 9.43 -10.81
C LYS A 148 10.47 7.93 -10.60
N LEU A 149 10.69 7.51 -9.35
CA LEU A 149 10.83 6.10 -8.99
C LEU A 149 9.51 5.35 -9.16
N ASN A 150 8.37 5.98 -8.87
CA ASN A 150 7.07 5.40 -9.17
C ASN A 150 6.88 5.14 -10.68
N ARG A 151 7.22 6.09 -11.52
CA ARG A 151 7.16 5.92 -12.97
C ARG A 151 8.15 4.89 -13.50
N GLN A 152 9.36 4.84 -12.92
CA GLN A 152 10.34 3.79 -13.24
C GLN A 152 9.85 2.40 -12.87
N LYS A 153 9.17 2.25 -11.72
CA LYS A 153 8.53 1.00 -11.31
C LYS A 153 7.46 0.54 -12.30
N GLY A 154 6.60 1.46 -12.75
CA GLY A 154 5.50 1.15 -13.66
C GLY A 154 4.60 0.03 -13.11
N ASP A 155 4.41 -1.03 -13.90
CA ASP A 155 3.67 -2.24 -13.48
C ASP A 155 4.59 -3.40 -13.05
N GLY A 156 5.85 -3.09 -12.72
CA GLY A 156 6.85 -4.05 -12.26
C GLY A 156 6.42 -4.76 -10.95
N ASP A 157 6.79 -6.04 -10.88
CA ASP A 157 6.76 -6.84 -9.66
C ASP A 157 8.16 -6.95 -9.04
N ALA A 158 8.31 -7.68 -7.94
CA ALA A 158 9.58 -7.82 -7.23
C ALA A 158 10.69 -8.51 -8.05
N ALA A 159 10.36 -9.21 -9.15
CA ALA A 159 11.35 -9.78 -10.05
C ALA A 159 11.91 -8.75 -11.05
N THR A 160 11.19 -7.66 -11.31
CA THR A 160 11.53 -6.70 -12.36
C THR A 160 11.91 -5.34 -11.79
N TRP A 161 11.45 -5.00 -10.60
CA TRP A 161 11.78 -3.75 -9.94
C TRP A 161 11.76 -3.87 -8.41
N LEU A 162 12.75 -3.25 -7.77
CA LEU A 162 12.84 -3.08 -6.32
C LEU A 162 13.27 -1.64 -6.01
N PRO A 163 12.83 -1.07 -4.87
CA PRO A 163 13.29 0.24 -4.43
C PRO A 163 14.82 0.34 -4.43
N PRO A 164 15.41 1.42 -4.94
CA PRO A 164 16.86 1.67 -4.84
C PRO A 164 17.35 1.65 -3.38
N TYR A 165 16.56 2.19 -2.46
CA TYR A 165 16.85 2.18 -1.02
C TYR A 165 16.71 0.78 -0.44
N LYS A 166 17.86 0.10 -0.31
CA LYS A 166 17.93 -1.32 0.05
C LYS A 166 17.28 -1.63 1.39
N SER A 167 17.38 -0.73 2.38
CA SER A 167 16.80 -0.93 3.72
C SER A 167 15.28 -1.06 3.72
N TYR A 168 14.59 -0.52 2.71
CA TYR A 168 13.14 -0.63 2.58
C TYR A 168 12.66 -1.89 1.84
N ARG A 169 13.54 -2.59 1.13
CA ARG A 169 13.13 -3.71 0.26
C ARG A 169 12.41 -4.83 0.99
N CYS A 170 12.81 -5.13 2.20
CA CYS A 170 12.15 -6.15 3.02
C CYS A 170 10.69 -5.78 3.31
N ALA A 171 10.46 -4.57 3.80
CA ALA A 171 9.12 -4.06 4.06
C ALA A 171 8.28 -3.95 2.77
N TYR A 172 8.92 -3.55 1.66
CA TYR A 172 8.27 -3.44 0.36
C TYR A 172 7.70 -4.79 -0.12
N VAL A 173 8.52 -5.85 -0.14
CA VAL A 173 8.04 -7.16 -0.61
C VAL A 173 7.08 -7.82 0.38
N ALA A 174 7.27 -7.65 1.70
CA ALA A 174 6.32 -8.12 2.70
C ALA A 174 4.94 -7.48 2.49
N ARG A 175 4.91 -6.18 2.19
CA ARG A 175 3.69 -5.45 1.88
C ARG A 175 3.03 -5.95 0.58
N GLN A 176 3.80 -6.22 -0.48
CA GLN A 176 3.27 -6.82 -1.71
C GLN A 176 2.62 -8.18 -1.45
N VAL A 177 3.26 -9.02 -0.65
CA VAL A 177 2.72 -10.33 -0.25
C VAL A 177 1.40 -10.17 0.50
N SER A 178 1.35 -9.27 1.48
CA SER A 178 0.14 -9.00 2.26
C SER A 178 -1.02 -8.51 1.38
N VAL A 179 -0.74 -7.60 0.44
CA VAL A 179 -1.76 -7.11 -0.52
C VAL A 179 -2.26 -8.25 -1.40
N LYS A 180 -1.35 -9.04 -1.98
CA LYS A 180 -1.74 -10.16 -2.84
C LYS A 180 -2.56 -11.21 -2.09
N ALA A 181 -2.20 -11.53 -0.86
CA ALA A 181 -2.97 -12.45 -0.01
C ALA A 181 -4.38 -11.91 0.28
N LYS A 182 -4.49 -10.64 0.70
CA LYS A 182 -5.77 -9.98 1.00
C LYS A 182 -6.75 -10.04 -0.17
N TYR A 183 -6.26 -9.84 -1.40
CA TYR A 183 -7.08 -9.80 -2.60
C TYR A 183 -7.06 -11.10 -3.41
N LYS A 184 -6.52 -12.19 -2.85
CA LYS A 184 -6.42 -13.51 -3.49
C LYS A 184 -5.78 -13.46 -4.88
N LEU A 185 -4.80 -12.56 -5.05
CA LEU A 185 -3.98 -12.48 -6.25
C LEU A 185 -2.89 -13.55 -6.19
N TRP A 186 -2.41 -13.98 -7.37
CA TRP A 186 -1.29 -14.91 -7.44
C TRP A 186 0.04 -14.20 -7.68
N VAL A 187 1.13 -14.92 -7.54
CA VAL A 187 2.47 -14.51 -7.93
C VAL A 187 2.93 -15.30 -9.15
N THR A 188 3.82 -14.71 -9.95
CA THR A 188 4.53 -15.48 -10.97
C THR A 188 5.69 -16.26 -10.33
N ALA A 189 6.19 -17.30 -11.00
CA ALA A 189 7.32 -18.06 -10.49
C ALA A 189 8.59 -17.19 -10.30
N PRO A 190 8.97 -16.31 -11.24
CA PRO A 190 10.08 -15.36 -11.02
C PRO A 190 9.83 -14.40 -9.86
N GLU A 191 8.60 -13.87 -9.73
CA GLU A 191 8.23 -12.99 -8.62
C GLU A 191 8.35 -13.69 -7.27
N LYS A 192 7.80 -14.92 -7.16
CA LYS A 192 7.92 -15.72 -5.93
C LYS A 192 9.38 -15.97 -5.55
N THR A 193 10.22 -16.34 -6.52
CA THR A 193 11.63 -16.57 -6.30
C THR A 193 12.37 -15.32 -5.81
N ALA A 194 12.10 -14.16 -6.41
CA ALA A 194 12.70 -12.89 -6.03
C ALA A 194 12.30 -12.48 -4.60
N ILE A 195 11.01 -12.57 -4.28
CA ILE A 195 10.49 -12.25 -2.94
C ILE A 195 11.08 -13.19 -1.89
N ASN A 196 11.07 -14.51 -2.15
CA ASN A 196 11.61 -15.52 -1.22
C ASN A 196 13.07 -15.23 -0.89
N LYS A 197 13.91 -15.09 -1.91
CA LYS A 197 15.35 -14.78 -1.76
C LYS A 197 15.58 -13.53 -0.90
N LEU A 198 14.76 -12.49 -1.13
CA LEU A 198 14.89 -11.23 -0.39
C LEU A 198 14.45 -11.41 1.07
N LEU A 199 13.29 -12.02 1.33
CA LEU A 199 12.78 -12.23 2.68
C LEU A 199 13.74 -13.11 3.51
N GLU A 200 14.29 -14.17 2.93
CA GLU A 200 15.31 -15.00 3.60
C GLU A 200 16.55 -14.19 3.99
N SER A 201 16.99 -13.25 3.14
CA SER A 201 18.13 -12.38 3.48
C SER A 201 17.79 -11.39 4.60
N CYS A 202 16.52 -10.98 4.71
CA CYS A 202 16.04 -10.06 5.74
C CYS A 202 15.91 -10.70 7.14
N ILE A 203 15.68 -12.01 7.20
CA ILE A 203 15.57 -12.76 8.46
C ILE A 203 16.95 -12.98 9.06
N LYS A 204 17.97 -13.15 8.20
CA LYS A 204 19.36 -13.42 8.61
C LYS A 204 20.17 -12.17 9.02
N ALA A 205 19.65 -10.99 8.77
CA ALA A 205 20.26 -9.69 9.07
C ALA A 205 19.77 -9.13 10.40
#